data_69e0fa1189c0f327ba962eb9bd38f90b
#
_entry.id   69e0fa1189c0f327ba962eb9bd38f90b
#
_cell.length_a   1.000
_cell.length_b   1.000
_cell.length_c   1.000
_cell.angle_alpha   90.00
_cell.angle_beta   90.00
_cell.angle_gamma   90.00
#
_symmetry.space_group_name_H-M   'P 1'
#
loop_
_entity.id
_entity.type
_entity.pdbx_description
1 polymer ?
#
loop_
_entity_poly.entity_id
_entity_poly.type
_entity_poly.pdbx_seq_one_letter_code
_entity_poly.pdbx_strand_id
1 'polypeptide(L)'
;MRNWKLLPVLALATIIVAVVLYVAFYFFFLDLFVDLWWFRSLDFEGYFWLRLLYRFILSGGVTLVFFSIFFFHFWIASRYLGLNPPDDVLLDADKRRRFQRFADVFMNGSIKIYTPLSLLLAIVVAIPFYEQWEQALLFFFGESSGLVDPVYGQNASFYMLSYPIYMLIQQELLYTAAILFLLVGILYWLEHVFVPNQNQEYPLGAKIHLTILMGFVVMFVIWGFILDRYSLLYVSNHEPVFFGPGFVDMRFYLPLIWLSIVTFLAVAITAGLFIFSKKHRIKWPFLVSLALFGSVLGLEKVKIIPDLMNQLIVQPNPVEAEGSFMKYNIDATLDAYDLNKIKIIDYQVSLDASQDIKDWSTKKHFENIPVWDREFLQDVYQQLQ
;
A
#
# COMPACT_ATOMS: atom_id res chain seq x y z
N MET A 1 11.90 46.38 37.38
CA MET A 1 10.43 46.13 37.44
C MET A 1 10.20 44.70 37.03
N ARG A 2 9.82 43.85 37.96
CA ARG A 2 9.66 42.39 37.77
C ARG A 2 8.43 42.13 36.86
N ASN A 3 8.62 41.46 35.74
CA ASN A 3 7.58 41.24 34.68
C ASN A 3 6.47 40.30 35.19
N TRP A 4 5.67 40.75 36.15
CA TRP A 4 4.54 40.00 36.71
C TRP A 4 3.50 39.59 35.62
N LYS A 5 3.46 40.31 34.51
CA LYS A 5 2.57 39.99 33.36
C LYS A 5 2.96 38.72 32.59
N LEU A 6 4.21 38.25 32.73
CA LEU A 6 4.69 37.02 32.08
C LEU A 6 4.42 35.76 32.91
N LEU A 7 4.21 35.91 34.24
CA LEU A 7 3.97 34.77 35.13
C LEU A 7 2.75 33.91 34.75
N PRO A 8 1.56 34.47 34.41
CA PRO A 8 0.41 33.65 34.01
C PRO A 8 0.63 32.98 32.63
N VAL A 9 1.36 33.63 31.73
CA VAL A 9 1.68 33.06 30.42
C VAL A 9 2.66 31.88 30.56
N LEU A 10 3.68 32.01 31.39
CA LEU A 10 4.62 30.92 31.68
C LEU A 10 3.91 29.78 32.41
N ALA A 11 3.03 30.06 33.37
CA ALA A 11 2.26 29.04 34.07
C ALA A 11 1.36 28.26 33.10
N LEU A 12 0.66 28.96 32.19
CA LEU A 12 -0.17 28.34 31.17
C LEU A 12 0.66 27.47 30.21
N ALA A 13 1.80 27.97 29.75
CA ALA A 13 2.72 27.22 28.89
C ALA A 13 3.24 25.94 29.59
N THR A 14 3.59 26.02 30.88
CA THR A 14 4.01 24.87 31.67
C THR A 14 2.90 23.83 31.81
N ILE A 15 1.66 24.26 32.04
CA ILE A 15 0.50 23.36 32.13
C ILE A 15 0.27 22.68 30.78
N ILE A 16 0.32 23.42 29.66
CA ILE A 16 0.16 22.85 28.32
C ILE A 16 1.26 21.79 28.05
N VAL A 17 2.51 22.11 28.36
CA VAL A 17 3.62 21.16 28.19
C VAL A 17 3.44 19.93 29.08
N ALA A 18 3.01 20.10 30.34
CA ALA A 18 2.75 18.97 31.24
C ALA A 18 1.62 18.08 30.75
N VAL A 19 0.53 18.67 30.22
CA VAL A 19 -0.59 17.92 29.61
C VAL A 19 -0.13 17.16 28.36
N VAL A 20 0.64 17.81 27.48
CA VAL A 20 1.18 17.15 26.27
C VAL A 20 2.11 15.99 26.64
N LEU A 21 2.99 16.17 27.63
CA LEU A 21 3.87 15.11 28.12
C LEU A 21 3.06 13.96 28.77
N TYR A 22 2.03 14.28 29.54
CA TYR A 22 1.16 13.27 30.14
C TYR A 22 0.41 12.46 29.07
N VAL A 23 -0.16 13.12 28.08
CA VAL A 23 -0.86 12.50 26.96
C VAL A 23 0.11 11.62 26.16
N ALA A 24 1.31 12.14 25.85
CA ALA A 24 2.34 11.38 25.16
C ALA A 24 2.79 10.15 25.97
N PHE A 25 2.99 10.32 27.31
CA PHE A 25 3.31 9.20 28.18
C PHE A 25 2.20 8.15 28.19
N TYR A 26 0.95 8.57 28.31
CA TYR A 26 -0.21 7.67 28.31
C TYR A 26 -0.30 6.85 27.03
N PHE A 27 -0.19 7.48 25.84
CA PHE A 27 -0.32 6.81 24.56
C PHE A 27 0.88 5.95 24.17
N PHE A 28 2.10 6.33 24.55
CA PHE A 28 3.32 5.64 24.09
C PHE A 28 3.90 4.67 25.11
N PHE A 29 3.76 4.94 26.40
CA PHE A 29 4.44 4.18 27.44
C PHE A 29 3.53 3.23 28.21
N LEU A 30 2.24 3.54 28.35
CA LEU A 30 1.35 2.68 29.14
C LEU A 30 1.25 1.29 28.54
N ASP A 31 0.96 1.21 27.23
CA ASP A 31 0.86 -0.07 26.52
C ASP A 31 2.19 -0.83 26.56
N LEU A 32 3.31 -0.12 26.41
CA LEU A 32 4.64 -0.72 26.50
C LEU A 32 4.89 -1.37 27.87
N PHE A 33 4.50 -0.70 28.97
CA PHE A 33 4.67 -1.25 30.32
C PHE A 33 3.71 -2.41 30.60
N VAL A 34 2.48 -2.31 30.12
CA VAL A 34 1.49 -3.40 30.25
C VAL A 34 1.99 -4.65 29.50
N ASP A 35 2.44 -4.47 28.25
CA ASP A 35 3.04 -5.54 27.47
C ASP A 35 4.27 -6.14 28.18
N LEU A 36 5.18 -5.32 28.68
CA LEU A 36 6.36 -5.80 29.38
C LEU A 36 6.00 -6.66 30.61
N TRP A 37 5.05 -6.20 31.43
CA TRP A 37 4.60 -6.96 32.60
C TRP A 37 3.89 -8.26 32.20
N TRP A 38 3.12 -8.25 31.11
CA TRP A 38 2.48 -9.45 30.61
C TRP A 38 3.53 -10.48 30.13
N PHE A 39 4.49 -10.07 29.29
CA PHE A 39 5.56 -10.96 28.86
C PHE A 39 6.41 -11.47 30.02
N ARG A 40 6.68 -10.62 31.01
CA ARG A 40 7.42 -11.00 32.21
C ARG A 40 6.67 -12.01 33.07
N SER A 41 5.34 -11.90 33.16
CA SER A 41 4.50 -12.88 33.89
C SER A 41 4.49 -14.27 33.29
N LEU A 42 4.86 -14.37 31.99
CA LEU A 42 4.97 -15.60 31.23
C LEU A 42 6.41 -16.10 31.05
N ASP A 43 7.40 -15.47 31.70
CA ASP A 43 8.84 -15.72 31.54
C ASP A 43 9.37 -15.49 30.09
N PHE A 44 8.68 -14.65 29.28
CA PHE A 44 9.07 -14.27 27.93
C PHE A 44 9.63 -12.85 27.81
N GLU A 45 10.22 -12.30 28.86
CA GLU A 45 10.79 -10.94 28.87
C GLU A 45 11.85 -10.76 27.76
N GLY A 46 12.68 -11.76 27.51
CA GLY A 46 13.68 -11.74 26.44
C GLY A 46 13.07 -11.58 25.04
N TYR A 47 11.93 -12.21 24.79
CA TYR A 47 11.20 -12.07 23.52
C TYR A 47 10.61 -10.66 23.36
N PHE A 48 10.11 -10.07 24.43
CA PHE A 48 9.63 -8.69 24.41
C PHE A 48 10.72 -7.71 23.93
N TRP A 49 11.91 -7.79 24.53
CA TRP A 49 13.02 -6.91 24.14
C TRP A 49 13.51 -7.18 22.72
N LEU A 50 13.55 -8.43 22.29
CA LEU A 50 13.92 -8.81 20.94
C LEU A 50 12.94 -8.25 19.89
N ARG A 51 11.62 -8.38 20.15
CA ARG A 51 10.55 -7.81 19.33
C ARG A 51 10.73 -6.30 19.18
N LEU A 52 10.97 -5.61 20.28
CA LEU A 52 11.18 -4.17 20.31
C LEU A 52 12.43 -3.77 19.52
N LEU A 53 13.51 -4.52 19.69
CA LEU A 53 14.77 -4.30 18.98
C LEU A 53 14.57 -4.41 17.44
N TYR A 54 13.90 -5.44 16.96
CA TYR A 54 13.63 -5.60 15.53
C TYR A 54 12.76 -4.46 14.96
N ARG A 55 11.74 -4.04 15.71
CA ARG A 55 10.91 -2.88 15.32
C ARG A 55 11.76 -1.63 15.13
N PHE A 56 12.62 -1.31 16.09
CA PHE A 56 13.46 -0.11 16.02
C PHE A 56 14.59 -0.21 15.01
N ILE A 57 15.21 -1.37 14.82
CA ILE A 57 16.23 -1.56 13.78
C ILE A 57 15.61 -1.36 12.41
N LEU A 58 14.46 -1.99 12.14
CA LEU A 58 13.77 -1.87 10.87
C LEU A 58 13.33 -0.44 10.60
N SER A 59 12.57 0.17 11.51
CA SER A 59 12.08 1.54 11.35
C SER A 59 13.21 2.56 11.31
N GLY A 60 14.27 2.37 12.08
CA GLY A 60 15.46 3.21 12.03
C GLY A 60 16.21 3.12 10.71
N GLY A 61 16.37 1.91 10.15
CA GLY A 61 16.94 1.69 8.82
C GLY A 61 16.12 2.34 7.72
N VAL A 62 14.80 2.15 7.75
CA VAL A 62 13.85 2.78 6.82
C VAL A 62 13.90 4.30 6.95
N THR A 63 13.86 4.83 8.19
CA THR A 63 13.99 6.28 8.45
C THR A 63 15.26 6.85 7.83
N LEU A 64 16.39 6.17 7.97
CA LEU A 64 17.67 6.61 7.42
C LEU A 64 17.64 6.64 5.88
N VAL A 65 17.03 5.66 5.23
CA VAL A 65 16.88 5.63 3.77
C VAL A 65 16.01 6.80 3.30
N PHE A 66 14.83 6.97 3.87
CA PHE A 66 13.91 8.05 3.47
C PHE A 66 14.45 9.43 3.85
N PHE A 67 15.12 9.56 5.00
CA PHE A 67 15.85 10.78 5.34
C PHE A 67 16.86 11.16 4.26
N SER A 68 17.64 10.19 3.80
CA SER A 68 18.63 10.43 2.74
C SER A 68 17.97 10.87 1.43
N ILE A 69 16.82 10.27 1.07
CA ILE A 69 16.05 10.66 -0.12
C ILE A 69 15.54 12.10 0.02
N PHE A 70 14.83 12.43 1.11
CA PHE A 70 14.31 13.77 1.33
C PHE A 70 15.42 14.82 1.38
N PHE A 71 16.47 14.56 2.17
CA PHE A 71 17.59 15.47 2.33
C PHE A 71 18.32 15.73 1.02
N PHE A 72 18.58 14.69 0.22
CA PHE A 72 19.25 14.81 -1.07
C PHE A 72 18.46 15.68 -2.06
N HIS A 73 17.15 15.48 -2.15
CA HIS A 73 16.31 16.28 -3.05
C HIS A 73 16.16 17.72 -2.59
N PHE A 74 16.03 17.99 -1.28
CA PHE A 74 16.05 19.37 -0.78
C PHE A 74 17.42 20.04 -0.96
N TRP A 75 18.50 19.28 -0.77
CA TRP A 75 19.85 19.78 -1.04
C TRP A 75 20.04 20.11 -2.52
N ILE A 76 19.57 19.26 -3.46
CA ILE A 76 19.57 19.58 -4.88
C ILE A 76 18.74 20.82 -5.15
N ALA A 77 17.53 20.93 -4.59
CA ALA A 77 16.68 22.09 -4.76
C ALA A 77 17.39 23.39 -4.35
N SER A 78 18.09 23.37 -3.20
CA SER A 78 18.86 24.53 -2.72
C SER A 78 19.97 24.98 -3.67
N ARG A 79 20.47 24.09 -4.53
CA ARG A 79 21.50 24.43 -5.53
C ARG A 79 20.95 25.15 -6.74
N TYR A 80 19.67 24.97 -7.05
CA TYR A 80 19.00 25.61 -8.18
C TYR A 80 18.23 26.88 -7.78
N LEU A 81 18.00 27.11 -6.50
CA LEU A 81 17.43 28.33 -5.98
C LEU A 81 18.47 29.47 -6.05
N GLY A 82 18.07 30.65 -6.52
CA GLY A 82 18.91 31.84 -6.59
C GLY A 82 19.89 31.91 -7.77
N LEU A 83 19.77 31.01 -8.75
CA LEU A 83 20.58 31.08 -9.98
C LEU A 83 20.24 32.27 -10.87
N ASN A 84 19.04 32.83 -10.73
CA ASN A 84 18.61 34.02 -11.44
C ASN A 84 18.61 35.19 -10.44
N PRO A 85 19.65 36.01 -10.39
CA PRO A 85 19.66 37.18 -9.52
C PRO A 85 18.53 38.13 -9.93
N PRO A 86 17.82 38.72 -8.97
CA PRO A 86 16.76 39.68 -9.27
C PRO A 86 17.33 40.91 -9.96
N ASP A 87 16.64 41.38 -10.98
CA ASP A 87 16.98 42.68 -11.59
C ASP A 87 16.79 43.80 -10.54
N ASP A 88 17.88 44.45 -10.16
CA ASP A 88 17.87 45.51 -9.15
C ASP A 88 16.91 46.68 -9.49
N VAL A 89 16.60 46.86 -10.78
CA VAL A 89 15.67 47.87 -11.29
C VAL A 89 14.19 47.58 -10.98
N LEU A 90 13.82 46.33 -10.76
CA LEU A 90 12.44 45.92 -10.56
C LEU A 90 12.09 45.67 -9.09
N LEU A 91 13.05 45.75 -8.20
CA LEU A 91 12.86 45.44 -6.77
C LEU A 91 12.62 46.70 -5.96
N ASP A 92 11.38 46.88 -5.52
CA ASP A 92 11.04 47.76 -4.42
C ASP A 92 11.72 47.30 -3.11
N ALA A 93 12.03 48.20 -2.20
CA ALA A 93 12.78 47.93 -0.96
C ALA A 93 12.15 46.81 -0.11
N ASP A 94 10.81 46.68 -0.09
CA ASP A 94 10.09 45.64 0.60
C ASP A 94 10.22 44.28 -0.09
N LYS A 95 10.21 44.24 -1.41
CA LYS A 95 10.42 42.98 -2.18
C LYS A 95 11.85 42.47 -2.00
N ARG A 96 12.83 43.42 -1.98
CA ARG A 96 14.24 43.09 -1.73
C ARG A 96 14.45 42.45 -0.34
N ARG A 97 13.82 42.99 0.70
CA ARG A 97 13.86 42.41 2.06
C ARG A 97 13.19 41.02 2.15
N ARG A 98 12.07 40.80 1.46
CA ARG A 98 11.41 39.49 1.40
C ARG A 98 12.28 38.48 0.66
N PHE A 99 12.87 38.86 -0.46
CA PHE A 99 13.80 37.97 -1.17
C PHE A 99 15.04 37.64 -0.35
N GLN A 100 15.65 38.59 0.35
CA GLN A 100 16.79 38.31 1.22
C GLN A 100 16.44 37.31 2.32
N ARG A 101 15.27 37.46 2.96
CA ARG A 101 14.80 36.48 3.96
C ARG A 101 14.56 35.11 3.35
N PHE A 102 13.96 35.05 2.16
CA PHE A 102 13.76 33.77 1.46
C PHE A 102 15.12 33.14 1.12
N ALA A 103 16.04 33.89 0.58
CA ALA A 103 17.39 33.44 0.23
C ALA A 103 18.14 32.92 1.47
N ASP A 104 18.13 33.70 2.57
CA ASP A 104 18.80 33.33 3.82
C ASP A 104 18.20 32.03 4.42
N VAL A 105 16.90 31.88 4.35
CA VAL A 105 16.19 30.73 4.92
C VAL A 105 16.33 29.48 4.05
N PHE A 106 16.07 29.61 2.75
CA PHE A 106 15.95 28.45 1.86
C PHE A 106 17.22 28.14 1.04
N MET A 107 18.06 29.13 0.73
CA MET A 107 19.29 28.89 0.02
C MET A 107 20.48 28.57 0.92
N ASN A 108 20.57 29.22 2.10
CA ASN A 108 21.66 29.04 3.06
C ASN A 108 21.29 28.12 4.23
N GLY A 109 20.00 27.77 4.38
CA GLY A 109 19.45 27.07 5.51
C GLY A 109 19.50 25.54 5.44
N SER A 110 20.25 24.94 4.49
CA SER A 110 20.21 23.50 4.23
C SER A 110 20.35 22.62 5.49
N ILE A 111 21.29 22.95 6.37
CA ILE A 111 21.49 22.17 7.63
C ILE A 111 20.41 22.50 8.66
N LYS A 112 20.00 23.78 8.78
CA LYS A 112 19.07 24.22 9.84
C LYS A 112 17.62 23.89 9.57
N ILE A 113 17.20 23.83 8.29
CA ILE A 113 15.80 23.65 7.89
C ILE A 113 15.60 22.31 7.21
N TYR A 114 16.43 21.97 6.21
CA TYR A 114 16.22 20.74 5.45
C TYR A 114 16.51 19.48 6.26
N THR A 115 17.50 19.49 7.17
CA THR A 115 17.78 18.32 8.01
C THR A 115 16.61 17.98 8.94
N PRO A 116 16.10 18.89 9.79
CA PRO A 116 14.95 18.55 10.64
C PRO A 116 13.68 18.25 9.86
N LEU A 117 13.42 18.95 8.73
CA LEU A 117 12.28 18.69 7.87
C LEU A 117 12.37 17.28 7.23
N SER A 118 13.53 16.92 6.69
CA SER A 118 13.77 15.60 6.11
C SER A 118 13.64 14.49 7.16
N LEU A 119 14.14 14.73 8.38
CA LEU A 119 14.01 13.77 9.47
C LEU A 119 12.56 13.57 9.88
N LEU A 120 11.80 14.66 10.02
CA LEU A 120 10.38 14.59 10.36
C LEU A 120 9.59 13.81 9.31
N LEU A 121 9.78 14.13 8.02
CA LEU A 121 9.11 13.43 6.92
C LEU A 121 9.51 11.96 6.87
N ALA A 122 10.79 11.66 7.07
CA ALA A 122 11.28 10.28 7.08
C ALA A 122 10.71 9.45 8.24
N ILE A 123 10.56 10.04 9.43
CA ILE A 123 9.93 9.37 10.57
C ILE A 123 8.46 9.05 10.23
N VAL A 124 7.72 10.00 9.65
CA VAL A 124 6.31 9.79 9.27
C VAL A 124 6.17 8.63 8.29
N VAL A 125 7.02 8.58 7.26
CA VAL A 125 7.05 7.49 6.27
C VAL A 125 7.47 6.15 6.88
N ALA A 126 8.27 6.16 7.96
CA ALA A 126 8.74 4.94 8.61
C ALA A 126 7.71 4.31 9.58
N ILE A 127 6.64 5.03 9.97
CA ILE A 127 5.62 4.53 10.90
C ILE A 127 4.99 3.22 10.44
N PRO A 128 4.51 3.06 9.18
CA PRO A 128 3.92 1.80 8.73
C PRO A 128 4.87 0.61 8.79
N PHE A 129 6.17 0.83 8.58
CA PHE A 129 7.19 -0.23 8.71
C PHE A 129 7.43 -0.64 10.17
N TYR A 130 7.27 0.28 11.12
CA TYR A 130 7.31 -0.05 12.55
C TYR A 130 6.12 -0.93 12.93
N GLU A 131 4.95 -0.68 12.38
CA GLU A 131 3.73 -1.47 12.64
C GLU A 131 3.79 -2.85 11.97
N GLN A 132 4.31 -2.92 10.73
CA GLN A 132 4.39 -4.14 9.94
C GLN A 132 5.75 -4.86 10.03
N TRP A 133 6.42 -4.77 11.16
CA TRP A 133 7.75 -5.34 11.37
C TRP A 133 7.81 -6.86 11.19
N GLU A 134 6.77 -7.59 11.60
CA GLU A 134 6.69 -9.05 11.43
C GLU A 134 6.61 -9.43 9.97
N GLN A 135 5.78 -8.74 9.20
CA GLN A 135 5.68 -8.91 7.75
C GLN A 135 7.03 -8.65 7.07
N ALA A 136 7.76 -7.61 7.51
CA ALA A 136 9.08 -7.32 6.98
C ALA A 136 10.10 -8.42 7.29
N LEU A 137 10.08 -9.00 8.49
CA LEU A 137 10.92 -10.14 8.83
C LEU A 137 10.55 -11.38 7.99
N LEU A 138 9.27 -11.65 7.82
CA LEU A 138 8.79 -12.74 6.97
C LEU A 138 9.18 -12.54 5.51
N PHE A 139 9.20 -11.32 5.02
CA PHE A 139 9.70 -11.00 3.69
C PHE A 139 11.18 -11.35 3.51
N PHE A 140 12.04 -11.06 4.52
CA PHE A 140 13.47 -11.31 4.43
C PHE A 140 13.86 -12.76 4.72
N PHE A 141 13.15 -13.44 5.61
CA PHE A 141 13.53 -14.74 6.16
C PHE A 141 12.52 -15.85 5.88
N GLY A 142 11.38 -15.53 5.26
CA GLY A 142 10.35 -16.53 4.96
C GLY A 142 10.80 -17.49 3.87
N GLU A 143 10.46 -18.76 4.04
CA GLU A 143 10.77 -19.80 3.09
C GLU A 143 9.72 -19.92 1.98
N SER A 144 10.12 -20.46 0.85
CA SER A 144 9.21 -20.75 -0.27
C SER A 144 8.30 -21.93 0.09
N SER A 145 7.00 -21.79 -0.14
CA SER A 145 6.03 -22.87 0.10
C SER A 145 6.12 -24.04 -0.86
N GLY A 146 6.79 -23.85 -2.02
CA GLY A 146 6.79 -24.84 -3.11
C GLY A 146 5.48 -24.92 -3.91
N LEU A 147 4.39 -24.33 -3.42
CA LEU A 147 3.10 -24.26 -4.11
C LEU A 147 3.09 -23.08 -5.08
N VAL A 148 2.60 -23.31 -6.29
CA VAL A 148 2.53 -22.31 -7.36
C VAL A 148 1.07 -22.00 -7.67
N ASP A 149 0.72 -20.73 -7.69
CA ASP A 149 -0.59 -20.25 -8.09
C ASP A 149 -0.84 -20.52 -9.59
N PRO A 150 -1.98 -21.11 -9.96
CA PRO A 150 -2.28 -21.48 -11.34
C PRO A 150 -2.64 -20.30 -12.24
N VAL A 151 -2.93 -19.11 -11.70
CA VAL A 151 -3.39 -17.94 -12.46
C VAL A 151 -2.22 -17.12 -12.97
N TYR A 152 -1.27 -16.77 -12.11
CA TYR A 152 -0.10 -15.96 -12.45
C TYR A 152 1.23 -16.72 -12.38
N GLY A 153 1.23 -17.97 -11.94
CA GLY A 153 2.43 -18.79 -11.84
C GLY A 153 3.42 -18.34 -10.75
N GLN A 154 2.94 -17.59 -9.75
CA GLN A 154 3.75 -17.14 -8.64
C GLN A 154 3.69 -18.14 -7.48
N ASN A 155 4.76 -18.21 -6.68
CA ASN A 155 4.76 -19.05 -5.49
C ASN A 155 3.76 -18.50 -4.45
N ALA A 156 3.04 -19.38 -3.72
CA ALA A 156 2.09 -18.96 -2.70
C ALA A 156 2.73 -18.10 -1.61
N SER A 157 4.00 -18.37 -1.26
CA SER A 157 4.76 -17.51 -0.33
C SER A 157 4.93 -16.07 -0.84
N PHE A 158 4.94 -15.83 -2.16
CA PHE A 158 4.96 -14.47 -2.71
C PHE A 158 3.74 -13.67 -2.23
N TYR A 159 2.55 -14.24 -2.31
CA TYR A 159 1.32 -13.57 -1.89
C TYR A 159 1.27 -13.31 -0.39
N MET A 160 1.72 -14.27 0.42
CA MET A 160 1.66 -14.19 1.87
C MET A 160 2.75 -13.33 2.50
N LEU A 161 3.97 -13.38 1.95
CA LEU A 161 5.16 -12.81 2.59
C LEU A 161 5.71 -11.59 1.84
N SER A 162 5.72 -11.63 0.50
CA SER A 162 6.38 -10.60 -0.31
C SER A 162 5.42 -9.52 -0.79
N TYR A 163 4.25 -9.90 -1.27
CA TYR A 163 3.27 -8.97 -1.84
C TYR A 163 2.83 -7.86 -0.87
N PRO A 164 2.50 -8.13 0.41
CA PRO A 164 2.13 -7.07 1.35
C PRO A 164 3.25 -6.04 1.54
N ILE A 165 4.50 -6.50 1.59
CA ILE A 165 5.67 -5.60 1.73
C ILE A 165 5.94 -4.83 0.44
N TYR A 166 5.75 -5.42 -0.74
CA TYR A 166 5.85 -4.68 -2.00
C TYR A 166 4.79 -3.58 -2.11
N MET A 167 3.55 -3.86 -1.67
CA MET A 167 2.50 -2.85 -1.60
C MET A 167 2.87 -1.72 -0.64
N LEU A 168 3.37 -2.05 0.56
CA LEU A 168 3.84 -1.06 1.52
C LEU A 168 4.97 -0.19 0.95
N ILE A 169 6.01 -0.81 0.40
CA ILE A 169 7.16 -0.09 -0.19
C ILE A 169 6.69 0.81 -1.33
N GLN A 170 5.82 0.30 -2.21
CA GLN A 170 5.29 1.05 -3.34
C GLN A 170 4.50 2.28 -2.88
N GLN A 171 3.61 2.13 -1.89
CA GLN A 171 2.81 3.22 -1.35
C GLN A 171 3.68 4.30 -0.70
N GLU A 172 4.65 3.91 0.14
CA GLU A 172 5.51 4.86 0.83
C GLU A 172 6.48 5.58 -0.13
N LEU A 173 6.98 4.90 -1.16
CA LEU A 173 7.76 5.52 -2.22
C LEU A 173 6.92 6.48 -3.07
N LEU A 174 5.66 6.12 -3.37
CA LEU A 174 4.74 7.01 -4.08
C LEU A 174 4.43 8.27 -3.26
N TYR A 175 4.10 8.12 -1.97
CA TYR A 175 3.86 9.25 -1.08
C TYR A 175 5.11 10.14 -0.97
N THR A 176 6.28 9.54 -0.81
CA THR A 176 7.56 10.27 -0.75
C THR A 176 7.82 11.05 -2.04
N ALA A 177 7.65 10.42 -3.21
CA ALA A 177 7.84 11.08 -4.50
C ALA A 177 6.83 12.21 -4.72
N ALA A 178 5.56 12.00 -4.35
CA ALA A 178 4.50 13.00 -4.45
C ALA A 178 4.77 14.19 -3.50
N ILE A 179 5.13 13.94 -2.25
CA ILE A 179 5.49 14.98 -1.26
C ILE A 179 6.70 15.77 -1.76
N LEU A 180 7.74 15.10 -2.24
CA LEU A 180 8.93 15.77 -2.80
C LEU A 180 8.57 16.60 -4.02
N PHE A 181 7.79 16.07 -4.95
CA PHE A 181 7.36 16.81 -6.14
C PHE A 181 6.59 18.08 -5.76
N LEU A 182 5.67 18.00 -4.79
CA LEU A 182 4.89 19.12 -4.31
C LEU A 182 5.76 20.15 -3.57
N LEU A 183 6.57 19.70 -2.59
CA LEU A 183 7.38 20.62 -1.78
C LEU A 183 8.48 21.31 -2.60
N VAL A 184 9.18 20.55 -3.44
CA VAL A 184 10.21 21.13 -4.33
C VAL A 184 9.55 22.02 -5.39
N GLY A 185 8.38 21.62 -5.90
CA GLY A 185 7.59 22.46 -6.81
C GLY A 185 7.16 23.79 -6.17
N ILE A 186 6.71 23.75 -4.92
CA ILE A 186 6.37 24.94 -4.14
C ILE A 186 7.61 25.83 -3.92
N LEU A 187 8.78 25.25 -3.60
CA LEU A 187 10.01 26.01 -3.42
C LEU A 187 10.40 26.76 -4.71
N TYR A 188 10.38 26.11 -5.86
CA TYR A 188 10.69 26.76 -7.14
C TYR A 188 9.62 27.77 -7.55
N TRP A 189 8.35 27.50 -7.24
CA TRP A 189 7.27 28.45 -7.49
C TRP A 189 7.39 29.69 -6.61
N LEU A 190 7.71 29.54 -5.32
CA LEU A 190 7.95 30.65 -4.41
C LEU A 190 9.11 31.52 -4.88
N GLU A 191 10.23 30.92 -5.31
CA GLU A 191 11.33 31.70 -5.94
C GLU A 191 10.83 32.49 -7.10
N HIS A 192 10.08 31.88 -8.03
CA HIS A 192 9.56 32.55 -9.22
C HIS A 192 8.65 33.75 -8.87
N VAL A 193 7.86 33.62 -7.78
CA VAL A 193 6.97 34.72 -7.31
C VAL A 193 7.74 35.83 -6.59
N PHE A 194 8.75 35.47 -5.78
CA PHE A 194 9.49 36.44 -4.98
C PHE A 194 10.67 37.10 -5.72
N VAL A 195 11.15 36.48 -6.80
CA VAL A 195 12.25 36.98 -7.61
C VAL A 195 11.73 37.33 -9.00
N PRO A 196 11.21 38.56 -9.21
CA PRO A 196 10.78 38.97 -10.53
C PRO A 196 12.03 39.11 -11.45
N ASN A 197 12.05 38.27 -12.49
CA ASN A 197 13.06 38.28 -13.53
C ASN A 197 12.40 38.63 -14.88
N GLN A 198 13.06 39.44 -15.72
CA GLN A 198 12.51 39.82 -17.01
C GLN A 198 12.24 38.64 -17.94
N ASN A 199 13.01 37.56 -17.81
CA ASN A 199 12.86 36.37 -18.66
C ASN A 199 11.84 35.34 -18.18
N GLN A 200 11.29 35.45 -16.97
CA GLN A 200 10.27 34.55 -16.37
C GLN A 200 10.44 33.03 -16.63
N GLU A 201 11.65 32.59 -16.97
CA GLU A 201 11.92 31.20 -17.24
C GLU A 201 12.55 30.51 -16.02
N TYR A 202 12.03 29.32 -15.66
CA TYR A 202 12.65 28.47 -14.65
C TYR A 202 14.05 28.03 -15.12
N PRO A 203 15.04 27.96 -14.21
CA PRO A 203 16.36 27.39 -14.52
C PRO A 203 16.21 25.98 -15.09
N LEU A 204 17.04 25.61 -16.08
CA LEU A 204 16.97 24.28 -16.70
C LEU A 204 17.11 23.18 -15.68
N GLY A 205 17.98 23.34 -14.67
CA GLY A 205 18.17 22.36 -13.60
C GLY A 205 16.91 22.15 -12.76
N ALA A 206 16.14 23.20 -12.44
CA ALA A 206 14.88 23.11 -11.75
C ALA A 206 13.82 22.34 -12.57
N LYS A 207 13.76 22.61 -13.88
CA LYS A 207 12.87 21.88 -14.81
C LYS A 207 13.23 20.40 -14.85
N ILE A 208 14.52 20.07 -14.99
CA ILE A 208 15.00 18.68 -15.01
C ILE A 208 14.68 17.99 -13.67
N HIS A 209 14.94 18.66 -12.54
CA HIS A 209 14.67 18.08 -11.21
C HIS A 209 13.19 17.74 -11.02
N LEU A 210 12.27 18.67 -11.35
CA LEU A 210 10.83 18.42 -11.29
C LEU A 210 10.39 17.31 -12.24
N THR A 211 11.00 17.22 -13.43
CA THR A 211 10.71 16.14 -14.38
C THR A 211 11.13 14.79 -13.86
N ILE A 212 12.29 14.70 -13.19
CA ILE A 212 12.75 13.46 -12.57
C ILE A 212 11.81 13.05 -11.43
N LEU A 213 11.42 13.99 -10.55
CA LEU A 213 10.47 13.72 -9.48
C LEU A 213 9.11 13.26 -10.01
N MET A 214 8.62 13.94 -11.07
CA MET A 214 7.37 13.49 -11.74
C MET A 214 7.54 12.10 -12.35
N GLY A 215 8.71 11.80 -12.93
CA GLY A 215 9.05 10.48 -13.45
C GLY A 215 8.96 9.39 -12.35
N PHE A 216 9.44 9.67 -11.15
CA PHE A 216 9.28 8.74 -10.00
C PHE A 216 7.83 8.55 -9.61
N VAL A 217 7.03 9.62 -9.54
CA VAL A 217 5.59 9.52 -9.28
C VAL A 217 4.93 8.61 -10.31
N VAL A 218 5.19 8.85 -11.61
CA VAL A 218 4.65 8.02 -12.69
C VAL A 218 5.08 6.56 -12.55
N MET A 219 6.36 6.32 -12.29
CA MET A 219 6.91 4.97 -12.11
C MET A 219 6.22 4.23 -10.95
N PHE A 220 6.06 4.87 -9.80
CA PHE A 220 5.45 4.23 -8.63
C PHE A 220 3.93 4.03 -8.80
N VAL A 221 3.22 4.91 -9.50
CA VAL A 221 1.81 4.68 -9.85
C VAL A 221 1.67 3.47 -10.77
N ILE A 222 2.51 3.37 -11.81
CA ILE A 222 2.50 2.20 -12.70
C ILE A 222 2.84 0.92 -11.94
N TRP A 223 3.81 0.97 -11.04
CA TRP A 223 4.12 -0.18 -10.19
C TRP A 223 2.94 -0.57 -9.30
N GLY A 224 2.16 0.39 -8.76
CA GLY A 224 0.91 0.14 -8.06
C GLY A 224 -0.08 -0.65 -8.92
N PHE A 225 -0.37 -0.21 -10.13
CA PHE A 225 -1.24 -0.97 -11.06
C PHE A 225 -0.71 -2.38 -11.39
N ILE A 226 0.62 -2.54 -11.50
CA ILE A 226 1.22 -3.87 -11.69
C ILE A 226 0.97 -4.76 -10.46
N LEU A 227 1.03 -4.22 -9.25
CA LEU A 227 0.72 -4.95 -8.03
C LEU A 227 -0.78 -5.24 -7.90
N ASP A 228 -1.64 -4.29 -8.30
CA ASP A 228 -3.10 -4.43 -8.22
C ASP A 228 -3.63 -5.65 -8.98
N ARG A 229 -2.96 -6.09 -10.06
CA ARG A 229 -3.35 -7.33 -10.76
C ARG A 229 -3.30 -8.55 -9.85
N TYR A 230 -2.35 -8.59 -8.89
CA TYR A 230 -2.24 -9.70 -7.93
C TYR A 230 -3.33 -9.63 -6.86
N SER A 231 -3.90 -8.45 -6.60
CA SER A 231 -5.01 -8.30 -5.67
C SER A 231 -6.27 -9.06 -6.12
N LEU A 232 -6.40 -9.33 -7.42
CA LEU A 232 -7.51 -10.12 -7.96
C LEU A 232 -7.57 -11.55 -7.39
N LEU A 233 -6.44 -12.12 -6.90
CA LEU A 233 -6.47 -13.42 -6.23
C LEU A 233 -7.13 -13.38 -4.85
N TYR A 234 -7.25 -12.21 -4.24
CA TYR A 234 -7.89 -12.06 -2.92
C TYR A 234 -9.40 -11.75 -3.01
N VAL A 235 -9.97 -11.79 -4.23
CA VAL A 235 -11.40 -11.55 -4.42
C VAL A 235 -12.20 -12.69 -3.79
N SER A 236 -13.22 -12.32 -3.00
CA SER A 236 -14.14 -13.25 -2.32
C SER A 236 -15.59 -13.15 -2.82
N ASN A 237 -15.81 -12.51 -3.97
CA ASN A 237 -17.16 -12.25 -4.51
C ASN A 237 -17.92 -13.53 -4.92
N HIS A 238 -17.21 -14.66 -5.04
CA HIS A 238 -17.75 -15.94 -5.49
C HIS A 238 -18.06 -16.91 -4.33
N GLU A 239 -17.85 -16.46 -3.07
CA GLU A 239 -18.22 -17.26 -1.91
C GLU A 239 -19.73 -17.57 -1.89
N PRO A 240 -20.14 -18.78 -1.45
CA PRO A 240 -19.33 -19.89 -0.92
C PRO A 240 -18.82 -20.88 -1.98
N VAL A 241 -18.97 -20.58 -3.29
CA VAL A 241 -18.70 -21.56 -4.37
C VAL A 241 -17.20 -21.77 -4.57
N PHE A 242 -16.42 -20.68 -4.65
CA PHE A 242 -14.97 -20.71 -4.72
C PHE A 242 -14.36 -19.37 -4.27
N PHE A 243 -13.05 -19.35 -4.03
CA PHE A 243 -12.25 -18.18 -3.67
C PHE A 243 -11.34 -17.77 -4.83
N GLY A 244 -11.04 -16.49 -4.92
CA GLY A 244 -10.15 -15.97 -5.93
C GLY A 244 -10.88 -15.41 -7.15
N PRO A 245 -10.14 -15.10 -8.23
CA PRO A 245 -10.69 -14.42 -9.40
C PRO A 245 -11.61 -15.34 -10.20
N GLY A 246 -12.72 -14.78 -10.67
CA GLY A 246 -13.62 -15.43 -11.59
C GLY A 246 -13.52 -14.93 -13.03
N PHE A 247 -14.47 -15.29 -13.85
CA PHE A 247 -14.53 -14.91 -15.25
C PHE A 247 -14.53 -13.39 -15.44
N VAL A 248 -15.35 -12.67 -14.66
CA VAL A 248 -15.44 -11.21 -14.75
C VAL A 248 -14.15 -10.54 -14.34
N ASP A 249 -13.48 -11.03 -13.28
CA ASP A 249 -12.22 -10.47 -12.80
C ASP A 249 -11.12 -10.59 -13.86
N MET A 250 -11.03 -11.73 -14.52
CA MET A 250 -10.00 -12.01 -15.52
C MET A 250 -10.32 -11.44 -16.91
N ARG A 251 -11.59 -11.25 -17.25
CA ARG A 251 -12.00 -10.77 -18.58
C ARG A 251 -12.36 -9.28 -18.63
N PHE A 252 -12.66 -8.68 -17.50
CA PHE A 252 -12.98 -7.26 -17.40
C PHE A 252 -11.97 -6.49 -16.57
N TYR A 253 -11.78 -6.85 -15.28
CA TYR A 253 -10.92 -6.06 -14.39
C TYR A 253 -9.43 -6.17 -14.76
N LEU A 254 -8.91 -7.34 -15.08
CA LEU A 254 -7.50 -7.48 -15.47
C LEU A 254 -7.15 -6.70 -16.76
N PRO A 255 -7.91 -6.76 -17.87
CA PRO A 255 -7.70 -5.89 -19.03
C PRO A 255 -7.82 -4.40 -18.69
N LEU A 256 -8.73 -4.03 -17.77
CA LEU A 256 -8.91 -2.65 -17.35
C LEU A 256 -7.69 -2.11 -16.59
N ILE A 257 -7.05 -2.92 -15.74
CA ILE A 257 -5.79 -2.58 -15.08
C ILE A 257 -4.70 -2.29 -16.12
N TRP A 258 -4.56 -3.14 -17.15
CA TRP A 258 -3.57 -2.90 -18.21
C TRP A 258 -3.90 -1.63 -19.03
N LEU A 259 -5.17 -1.38 -19.29
CA LEU A 259 -5.61 -0.17 -19.98
C LEU A 259 -5.35 1.08 -19.11
N SER A 260 -5.50 0.99 -17.78
CA SER A 260 -5.15 2.05 -16.84
C SER A 260 -3.66 2.41 -16.92
N ILE A 261 -2.77 1.43 -17.00
CA ILE A 261 -1.33 1.67 -17.20
C ILE A 261 -1.05 2.43 -18.50
N VAL A 262 -1.64 1.95 -19.61
CA VAL A 262 -1.41 2.56 -20.94
C VAL A 262 -1.94 4.00 -20.99
N THR A 263 -3.16 4.22 -20.50
CA THR A 263 -3.78 5.54 -20.49
C THR A 263 -3.09 6.50 -19.53
N PHE A 264 -2.64 6.03 -18.36
CA PHE A 264 -1.85 6.83 -17.41
C PHE A 264 -0.49 7.22 -18.00
N LEU A 265 0.19 6.29 -18.69
CA LEU A 265 1.44 6.59 -19.39
C LEU A 265 1.24 7.65 -20.48
N ALA A 266 0.12 7.59 -21.21
CA ALA A 266 -0.24 8.61 -22.19
C ALA A 266 -0.46 9.98 -21.54
N VAL A 267 -1.11 10.03 -20.34
CA VAL A 267 -1.24 11.27 -19.56
C VAL A 267 0.13 11.81 -19.17
N ALA A 268 1.01 10.96 -18.65
CA ALA A 268 2.35 11.37 -18.22
C ALA A 268 3.18 11.96 -19.38
N ILE A 269 3.17 11.29 -20.54
CA ILE A 269 3.88 11.76 -21.75
C ILE A 269 3.30 13.10 -22.23
N THR A 270 1.97 13.19 -22.35
CA THR A 270 1.32 14.40 -22.85
C THR A 270 1.44 15.57 -21.85
N ALA A 271 1.43 15.31 -20.54
CA ALA A 271 1.72 16.31 -19.51
C ALA A 271 3.15 16.83 -19.62
N GLY A 272 4.12 15.93 -19.77
CA GLY A 272 5.52 16.31 -20.01
C GLY A 272 5.67 17.20 -21.26
N LEU A 273 5.09 16.78 -22.38
CA LEU A 273 5.08 17.57 -23.62
C LEU A 273 4.40 18.93 -23.43
N PHE A 274 3.31 19.00 -22.67
CA PHE A 274 2.62 20.26 -22.37
C PHE A 274 3.48 21.22 -21.53
N ILE A 275 4.17 20.71 -20.51
CA ILE A 275 5.04 21.53 -19.65
C ILE A 275 6.25 22.08 -20.42
N PHE A 276 6.85 21.26 -21.30
CA PHE A 276 8.06 21.68 -22.02
C PHE A 276 7.79 22.42 -23.32
N SER A 277 6.58 22.37 -23.86
CA SER A 277 6.22 22.97 -25.12
C SER A 277 5.58 24.36 -24.94
N LYS A 278 6.09 25.37 -25.64
CA LYS A 278 5.44 26.68 -25.73
C LYS A 278 4.20 26.67 -26.65
N LYS A 279 3.87 25.54 -27.31
CA LYS A 279 2.77 25.44 -28.28
C LYS A 279 1.43 25.15 -27.60
N HIS A 280 0.52 26.08 -27.64
CA HIS A 280 -0.84 25.99 -27.07
C HIS A 280 -1.70 24.79 -27.60
N ARG A 281 -1.31 24.23 -28.74
CA ARG A 281 -2.00 23.08 -29.36
C ARG A 281 -1.85 21.78 -28.57
N ILE A 282 -0.80 21.64 -27.71
CA ILE A 282 -0.53 20.41 -26.95
C ILE A 282 -1.49 20.25 -25.76
N LYS A 283 -2.24 21.29 -25.37
CA LYS A 283 -3.28 21.16 -24.33
C LYS A 283 -4.37 20.13 -24.68
N TRP A 284 -4.71 19.99 -25.95
CA TRP A 284 -5.77 19.06 -26.38
C TRP A 284 -5.38 17.59 -26.21
N PRO A 285 -4.22 17.10 -26.71
CA PRO A 285 -3.75 15.74 -26.39
C PRO A 285 -3.70 15.44 -24.89
N PHE A 286 -3.25 16.39 -24.07
CA PHE A 286 -3.24 16.23 -22.62
C PHE A 286 -4.66 16.08 -22.05
N LEU A 287 -5.59 16.96 -22.40
CA LEU A 287 -6.97 16.86 -21.92
C LEU A 287 -7.66 15.58 -22.39
N VAL A 288 -7.42 15.15 -23.63
CA VAL A 288 -7.98 13.90 -24.16
C VAL A 288 -7.40 12.68 -23.41
N SER A 289 -6.09 12.62 -23.19
CA SER A 289 -5.48 11.52 -22.46
C SER A 289 -5.96 11.48 -21.00
N LEU A 290 -6.12 12.65 -20.35
CA LEU A 290 -6.65 12.77 -19.01
C LEU A 290 -8.12 12.31 -18.93
N ALA A 291 -8.94 12.70 -19.91
CA ALA A 291 -10.34 12.25 -19.99
C ALA A 291 -10.44 10.74 -20.22
N LEU A 292 -9.60 10.18 -21.10
CA LEU A 292 -9.53 8.74 -21.32
C LEU A 292 -9.14 7.98 -20.06
N PHE A 293 -8.09 8.42 -19.37
CA PHE A 293 -7.67 7.81 -18.11
C PHE A 293 -8.76 7.90 -17.05
N GLY A 294 -9.37 9.07 -16.87
CA GLY A 294 -10.51 9.25 -15.97
C GLY A 294 -11.70 8.37 -16.30
N SER A 295 -11.98 8.16 -17.62
CA SER A 295 -13.04 7.25 -18.06
C SER A 295 -12.73 5.80 -17.71
N VAL A 296 -11.47 5.35 -17.87
CA VAL A 296 -11.05 3.99 -17.51
C VAL A 296 -11.19 3.76 -16.01
N LEU A 297 -10.73 4.70 -15.16
CA LEU A 297 -10.92 4.62 -13.69
C LEU A 297 -12.41 4.66 -13.31
N GLY A 298 -13.21 5.45 -14.06
CA GLY A 298 -14.65 5.49 -13.87
C GLY A 298 -15.32 4.13 -14.19
N LEU A 299 -14.91 3.48 -15.27
CA LEU A 299 -15.42 2.15 -15.64
C LEU A 299 -15.13 1.09 -14.58
N GLU A 300 -13.99 1.17 -13.88
CA GLU A 300 -13.66 0.27 -12.77
C GLU A 300 -14.69 0.36 -11.62
N LYS A 301 -15.24 1.54 -11.36
CA LYS A 301 -16.22 1.77 -10.28
C LYS A 301 -17.67 1.50 -10.70
N VAL A 302 -17.94 1.40 -12.00
CA VAL A 302 -19.28 1.18 -12.54
C VAL A 302 -19.56 -0.32 -12.62
N LYS A 303 -20.51 -0.80 -11.83
CA LYS A 303 -20.87 -2.22 -11.75
C LYS A 303 -21.75 -2.71 -12.93
N ILE A 304 -22.26 -1.81 -13.77
CA ILE A 304 -23.20 -2.16 -14.86
C ILE A 304 -22.59 -3.22 -15.79
N ILE A 305 -21.34 -3.03 -16.24
CA ILE A 305 -20.70 -3.96 -17.19
C ILE A 305 -20.39 -5.30 -16.51
N PRO A 306 -19.74 -5.34 -15.33
CA PRO A 306 -19.57 -6.59 -14.57
C PRO A 306 -20.87 -7.32 -14.30
N ASP A 307 -21.93 -6.61 -13.89
CA ASP A 307 -23.24 -7.19 -13.60
C ASP A 307 -23.89 -7.78 -14.87
N LEU A 308 -23.81 -7.08 -16.01
CA LEU A 308 -24.28 -7.60 -17.29
C LEU A 308 -23.49 -8.84 -17.73
N MET A 309 -22.16 -8.83 -17.59
CA MET A 309 -21.35 -10.01 -17.90
C MET A 309 -21.72 -11.20 -17.01
N ASN A 310 -21.95 -10.94 -15.74
CA ASN A 310 -22.38 -11.97 -14.79
C ASN A 310 -23.76 -12.54 -15.17
N GLN A 311 -24.74 -11.66 -15.43
CA GLN A 311 -26.12 -12.09 -15.78
C GLN A 311 -26.24 -12.78 -17.14
N LEU A 312 -25.49 -12.32 -18.15
CA LEU A 312 -25.63 -12.80 -19.52
C LEU A 312 -24.67 -13.95 -19.88
N ILE A 313 -23.54 -14.06 -19.21
CA ILE A 313 -22.49 -15.04 -19.55
C ILE A 313 -22.33 -16.07 -18.42
N VAL A 314 -22.12 -15.61 -17.18
CA VAL A 314 -21.79 -16.51 -16.06
C VAL A 314 -23.03 -17.24 -15.57
N GLN A 315 -24.11 -16.54 -15.22
CA GLN A 315 -25.31 -17.14 -14.62
C GLN A 315 -26.00 -18.18 -15.51
N PRO A 316 -26.09 -18.01 -16.85
CA PRO A 316 -26.74 -19.01 -17.70
C PRO A 316 -25.95 -20.34 -17.76
N ASN A 317 -24.63 -20.31 -17.70
CA ASN A 317 -23.79 -21.51 -17.70
C ASN A 317 -22.53 -21.33 -16.81
N PRO A 318 -22.70 -21.36 -15.49
CA PRO A 318 -21.62 -21.08 -14.56
C PRO A 318 -20.50 -22.13 -14.63
N VAL A 319 -20.80 -23.38 -14.94
CA VAL A 319 -19.79 -24.44 -15.05
C VAL A 319 -18.87 -24.23 -16.25
N GLU A 320 -19.36 -23.71 -17.36
CA GLU A 320 -18.54 -23.40 -18.54
C GLU A 320 -17.71 -22.14 -18.29
N ALA A 321 -18.31 -21.10 -17.73
CA ALA A 321 -17.64 -19.81 -17.51
C ALA A 321 -16.60 -19.86 -16.38
N GLU A 322 -16.94 -20.50 -15.26
CA GLU A 322 -16.13 -20.50 -14.02
C GLU A 322 -15.44 -21.84 -13.73
N GLY A 323 -15.66 -22.86 -14.57
CA GLY A 323 -15.22 -24.24 -14.31
C GLY A 323 -13.70 -24.36 -14.11
N SER A 324 -12.88 -23.56 -14.81
CA SER A 324 -11.43 -23.56 -14.61
C SER A 324 -11.04 -23.00 -13.24
N PHE A 325 -11.70 -21.94 -12.77
CA PHE A 325 -11.45 -21.32 -11.47
C PHE A 325 -11.94 -22.22 -10.33
N MET A 326 -13.12 -22.82 -10.48
CA MET A 326 -13.62 -23.84 -9.56
C MET A 326 -12.66 -25.01 -9.42
N LYS A 327 -12.11 -25.49 -10.57
CA LYS A 327 -11.14 -26.57 -10.58
C LYS A 327 -9.88 -26.21 -9.80
N TYR A 328 -9.35 -25.00 -9.93
CA TYR A 328 -8.19 -24.56 -9.17
C TYR A 328 -8.43 -24.64 -7.65
N ASN A 329 -9.64 -24.24 -7.21
CA ASN A 329 -10.03 -24.35 -5.81
C ASN A 329 -10.17 -25.80 -5.34
N ILE A 330 -10.77 -26.66 -6.18
CA ILE A 330 -10.89 -28.09 -5.90
C ILE A 330 -9.50 -28.73 -5.75
N ASP A 331 -8.62 -28.49 -6.73
CA ASP A 331 -7.27 -29.04 -6.74
C ASP A 331 -6.47 -28.55 -5.50
N ALA A 332 -6.55 -27.25 -5.17
CA ALA A 332 -5.91 -26.70 -3.98
C ALA A 332 -6.46 -27.30 -2.68
N THR A 333 -7.77 -27.55 -2.61
CA THR A 333 -8.40 -28.20 -1.45
C THR A 333 -7.96 -29.65 -1.31
N LEU A 334 -7.94 -30.39 -2.43
CA LEU A 334 -7.47 -31.77 -2.45
C LEU A 334 -6.01 -31.88 -1.98
N ASP A 335 -5.16 -30.96 -2.41
CA ASP A 335 -3.76 -30.91 -1.98
C ASP A 335 -3.62 -30.52 -0.51
N ALA A 336 -4.36 -29.50 -0.04
CA ALA A 336 -4.27 -29.01 1.32
C ALA A 336 -4.70 -30.04 2.37
N TYR A 337 -5.68 -30.87 2.04
CA TYR A 337 -6.18 -31.92 2.92
C TYR A 337 -5.63 -33.31 2.58
N ASP A 338 -4.66 -33.38 1.67
CA ASP A 338 -4.02 -34.64 1.24
C ASP A 338 -5.03 -35.68 0.67
N LEU A 339 -6.14 -35.19 0.13
CA LEU A 339 -7.22 -36.01 -0.40
C LEU A 339 -6.88 -36.65 -1.75
N ASN A 340 -5.86 -36.18 -2.44
CA ASN A 340 -5.34 -36.79 -3.67
C ASN A 340 -4.84 -38.23 -3.47
N LYS A 341 -4.58 -38.63 -2.22
CA LYS A 341 -4.16 -39.99 -1.86
C LYS A 341 -5.32 -40.95 -1.67
N ILE A 342 -6.56 -40.46 -1.71
CA ILE A 342 -7.76 -41.31 -1.55
C ILE A 342 -7.89 -42.21 -2.75
N LYS A 343 -7.89 -43.51 -2.46
CA LYS A 343 -8.11 -44.51 -3.50
C LYS A 343 -9.62 -44.73 -3.69
N ILE A 344 -10.10 -44.32 -4.88
CA ILE A 344 -11.48 -44.58 -5.29
C ILE A 344 -11.59 -46.07 -5.67
N ILE A 345 -12.45 -46.80 -5.05
CA ILE A 345 -12.75 -48.19 -5.35
C ILE A 345 -14.19 -48.27 -5.86
N ASP A 346 -14.35 -48.72 -7.12
CA ASP A 346 -15.68 -48.97 -7.67
C ASP A 346 -16.35 -50.08 -6.91
N TYR A 347 -17.45 -49.75 -6.26
CA TYR A 347 -18.25 -50.72 -5.54
C TYR A 347 -19.37 -51.24 -6.46
N GLN A 348 -19.26 -52.51 -6.85
CA GLN A 348 -20.34 -53.16 -7.59
C GLN A 348 -21.44 -53.57 -6.62
N VAL A 349 -22.58 -52.88 -6.71
CA VAL A 349 -23.75 -53.26 -5.91
C VAL A 349 -24.27 -54.62 -6.42
N SER A 350 -24.13 -55.66 -5.59
CA SER A 350 -24.76 -56.96 -5.83
C SER A 350 -26.25 -56.84 -5.50
N LEU A 351 -27.08 -57.31 -6.41
CA LEU A 351 -28.53 -57.39 -6.15
C LEU A 351 -28.91 -58.46 -5.14
N ASP A 352 -27.95 -59.30 -4.73
CA ASP A 352 -28.16 -60.41 -3.76
C ASP A 352 -27.88 -59.93 -2.33
N ALA A 353 -28.81 -59.12 -1.80
CA ALA A 353 -28.70 -58.48 -0.49
C ALA A 353 -28.50 -59.43 0.70
N SER A 354 -28.76 -60.71 0.52
CA SER A 354 -28.70 -61.70 1.63
C SER A 354 -27.26 -62.13 2.00
N GLN A 355 -26.32 -62.09 1.09
CA GLN A 355 -24.91 -62.39 1.35
C GLN A 355 -24.11 -61.17 1.82
N ASP A 356 -24.39 -60.02 1.28
CA ASP A 356 -23.68 -58.79 1.63
C ASP A 356 -23.95 -58.33 3.06
N ILE A 357 -25.18 -58.49 3.58
CA ILE A 357 -25.55 -58.11 4.95
C ILE A 357 -24.81 -58.93 6.00
N LYS A 358 -24.59 -60.22 5.77
CA LYS A 358 -23.82 -61.10 6.69
C LYS A 358 -22.34 -60.75 6.71
N ASP A 359 -21.81 -60.35 5.58
CA ASP A 359 -20.37 -59.93 5.45
C ASP A 359 -20.14 -58.54 6.04
N TRP A 360 -21.13 -57.68 5.99
CA TRP A 360 -21.09 -56.32 6.56
C TRP A 360 -21.19 -56.34 8.09
N SER A 361 -21.96 -57.23 8.68
CA SER A 361 -22.12 -57.36 10.14
C SER A 361 -20.82 -57.81 10.83
N THR A 362 -19.89 -58.41 10.10
CA THR A 362 -18.59 -58.87 10.63
C THR A 362 -17.45 -57.86 10.38
N LYS A 363 -17.65 -56.82 9.56
CA LYS A 363 -16.62 -55.78 9.31
C LYS A 363 -16.73 -54.68 10.34
N LYS A 364 -15.59 -54.34 10.98
CA LYS A 364 -15.43 -53.23 11.94
C LYS A 364 -15.87 -51.85 11.41
N HIS A 365 -16.39 -51.77 10.19
CA HIS A 365 -16.81 -50.50 9.57
C HIS A 365 -18.04 -49.89 10.25
N PHE A 366 -18.90 -50.73 10.92
CA PHE A 366 -20.07 -50.23 11.63
C PHE A 366 -19.75 -49.65 13.01
N GLU A 367 -18.59 -49.97 13.59
CA GLU A 367 -18.20 -49.48 14.90
C GLU A 367 -17.96 -47.94 14.93
N ASN A 368 -17.66 -47.35 13.79
CA ASN A 368 -17.37 -45.94 13.67
C ASN A 368 -18.48 -45.11 12.99
N ILE A 369 -19.64 -45.70 12.69
CA ILE A 369 -20.76 -44.96 12.14
C ILE A 369 -21.46 -44.24 13.30
N PRO A 370 -21.46 -42.89 13.32
CA PRO A 370 -22.18 -42.16 14.36
C PRO A 370 -23.68 -42.45 14.25
N VAL A 371 -24.28 -42.99 15.31
CA VAL A 371 -25.71 -43.31 15.37
C VAL A 371 -26.58 -42.07 15.47
N TRP A 372 -25.96 -40.94 15.84
CA TRP A 372 -26.63 -39.67 16.01
C TRP A 372 -26.08 -38.65 15.01
N ASP A 373 -26.98 -37.89 14.40
CA ASP A 373 -26.64 -36.72 13.62
C ASP A 373 -26.05 -35.67 14.56
N ARG A 374 -24.84 -35.18 14.22
CA ARG A 374 -24.11 -34.19 15.04
C ARG A 374 -24.86 -32.84 15.11
N GLU A 375 -25.48 -32.42 14.02
CA GLU A 375 -26.24 -31.17 13.97
C GLU A 375 -27.48 -31.28 14.86
N PHE A 376 -28.22 -32.37 14.77
CA PHE A 376 -29.38 -32.63 15.63
C PHE A 376 -29.00 -32.71 17.11
N LEU A 377 -27.87 -33.34 17.43
CA LEU A 377 -27.37 -33.39 18.81
C LEU A 377 -26.97 -32.02 19.33
N GLN A 378 -26.35 -31.20 18.50
CA GLN A 378 -25.93 -29.82 18.83
C GLN A 378 -27.16 -28.95 19.11
N ASP A 379 -28.20 -29.05 18.29
CA ASP A 379 -29.45 -28.30 18.46
C ASP A 379 -30.17 -28.71 19.73
N VAL A 380 -30.22 -30.04 20.06
CA VAL A 380 -30.79 -30.53 21.30
C VAL A 380 -30.02 -30.05 22.53
N TYR A 381 -28.68 -30.03 22.47
CA TYR A 381 -27.86 -29.49 23.57
C TYR A 381 -28.05 -27.99 23.77
N GLN A 382 -28.17 -27.23 22.69
CA GLN A 382 -28.43 -25.79 22.77
C GLN A 382 -29.82 -25.46 23.35
N GLN A 383 -30.80 -26.36 23.17
CA GLN A 383 -32.15 -26.20 23.76
C GLN A 383 -32.22 -26.60 25.23
N LEU A 384 -31.28 -27.43 25.70
CA LEU A 384 -31.24 -27.92 27.08
C LEU A 384 -30.35 -27.07 28.01
N GLN A 385 -29.57 -26.14 27.48
CA GLN A 385 -28.80 -25.14 28.22
C GLN A 385 -29.54 -23.80 28.30
#